data_e88d3cab473a112d0e695dc5b8426457
#
_entry.id   e88d3cab473a112d0e695dc5b8426457
#
_cell.length_a   1.000
_cell.length_b   1.000
_cell.length_c   1.000
_cell.angle_alpha   90.00
_cell.angle_beta   90.00
_cell.angle_gamma   90.00
#
_symmetry.space_group_name_H-M   'P 1'
#
loop_
_entity.id
_entity.type
_entity.pdbx_description
1 polymer ?
#
loop_
_entity_poly.entity_id
_entity_poly.type
_entity_poly.pdbx_seq_one_letter_code
_entity_poly.pdbx_strand_id
1 'polypeptide(L)'
;MKDLPVLRSAGLDQARDVTTSGLSRRGFLTGTSAIGGLALAAAACGAAQGLITTTAQFAKLGSYGSNTLPTGVRPRLVPNVNGLTVNMLEAGTPGQPLVLLVHGFPNLGYSWRKVMPALAGAGHYVVAPDCRGFGRTVGWDNSWDADPTPFLMLNMVRDQIALVYALGYRKTAMVVGHDQGQLIAVYAAIIRPDMFPRLTTVSSAGGAPPSFPFAGEQRRPAYTNAELDAEYAKLDPPRRGYQDYWASKQADEDMKHVPQGMSDFFRAFYYMKGGEFPGNQNLTPLRTMPNAKEAAEENARMPEYYVMRRDRGMPATMAAYMPSTEYIANCKWFTQAECDVYGQEYTASGWTGALHEYRHRRNNAFPPTLAEQLTFSGRTIDVPAQFIAGVQDWGANRIPGGASEAGKTGFTNFKGLRMVDGAGHWPHEEQPEIVSRHLVNFLKTG
;
A
#
# COMPACT_ATOMS: atom_id res chain seq x y z
N MET A 1 -39.14 -42.05 -6.77
CA MET A 1 -38.52 -43.34 -7.21
C MET A 1 -38.51 -43.33 -8.73
N LYS A 2 -37.34 -43.07 -9.29
CA LYS A 2 -36.87 -43.49 -10.63
C LYS A 2 -35.41 -43.06 -10.75
N ASP A 3 -34.61 -44.00 -10.67
CA ASP A 3 -33.30 -44.40 -11.21
C ASP A 3 -32.27 -43.30 -11.58
N LEU A 4 -31.21 -43.25 -10.80
CA LEU A 4 -29.89 -42.72 -11.10
C LEU A 4 -29.02 -43.84 -11.71
N PRO A 5 -28.26 -43.65 -12.80
CA PRO A 5 -27.32 -44.62 -13.31
C PRO A 5 -25.99 -44.58 -12.56
N VAL A 6 -25.55 -45.75 -12.11
CA VAL A 6 -24.26 -46.05 -11.53
C VAL A 6 -23.18 -46.04 -12.63
N LEU A 7 -22.17 -45.17 -12.50
CA LEU A 7 -20.95 -45.26 -13.30
C LEU A 7 -19.97 -46.22 -12.69
N ARG A 8 -19.68 -47.31 -13.41
CA ARG A 8 -18.68 -48.34 -13.05
C ARG A 8 -17.27 -47.82 -13.26
N SER A 9 -16.41 -48.14 -12.30
CA SER A 9 -14.97 -47.98 -12.33
C SER A 9 -14.31 -48.81 -13.44
N ALA A 10 -13.43 -48.18 -14.24
CA ALA A 10 -12.50 -48.89 -15.13
C ALA A 10 -11.06 -48.69 -14.60
N GLY A 11 -10.42 -49.80 -14.45
CA GLY A 11 -9.13 -50.24 -14.07
C GLY A 11 -7.91 -49.33 -14.13
N LEU A 12 -7.22 -49.29 -13.02
CA LEU A 12 -5.82 -48.93 -12.93
C LEU A 12 -5.03 -50.25 -12.84
N ASP A 13 -4.29 -50.56 -13.87
CA ASP A 13 -3.14 -51.48 -13.77
C ASP A 13 -2.11 -51.03 -14.82
N GLN A 14 -1.03 -50.47 -14.34
CA GLN A 14 0.33 -50.65 -14.86
C GLN A 14 1.34 -49.91 -13.98
N ALA A 15 1.78 -50.62 -12.93
CA ALA A 15 3.02 -50.29 -12.22
C ALA A 15 4.21 -50.61 -13.15
N ARG A 16 5.10 -49.69 -13.36
CA ARG A 16 6.47 -49.91 -13.85
C ARG A 16 7.45 -49.49 -12.76
N ASP A 17 8.18 -50.51 -12.32
CA ASP A 17 9.34 -50.44 -11.44
C ASP A 17 10.36 -49.41 -11.92
N VAL A 18 10.78 -48.50 -11.03
CA VAL A 18 12.05 -47.78 -11.13
C VAL A 18 12.86 -48.11 -9.91
N THR A 19 13.91 -48.85 -10.15
CA THR A 19 14.92 -49.28 -9.20
C THR A 19 15.64 -48.13 -8.52
N THR A 20 15.65 -48.13 -7.21
CA THR A 20 16.46 -47.29 -6.33
C THR A 20 17.93 -47.66 -6.42
N SER A 21 18.78 -46.78 -6.91
CA SER A 21 20.23 -46.86 -6.66
C SER A 21 20.58 -45.87 -5.54
N GLY A 22 21.18 -46.43 -4.48
CA GLY A 22 21.49 -45.76 -3.24
C GLY A 22 22.58 -44.68 -3.38
N LEU A 23 22.36 -43.59 -2.64
CA LEU A 23 23.40 -42.64 -2.29
C LEU A 23 23.69 -42.72 -0.79
N SER A 24 24.89 -43.18 -0.51
CA SER A 24 25.49 -43.38 0.83
C SER A 24 25.73 -42.02 1.51
N ARG A 25 25.29 -41.93 2.75
CA ARG A 25 25.73 -40.89 3.69
C ARG A 25 27.16 -41.18 4.16
N ARG A 26 28.15 -40.51 3.58
CA ARG A 26 29.45 -40.24 4.23
C ARG A 26 30.31 -39.35 3.27
N GLY A 27 30.64 -38.15 3.72
CA GLY A 27 31.59 -37.27 3.00
C GLY A 27 31.32 -35.78 3.23
N PHE A 28 31.22 -35.40 4.48
CA PHE A 28 31.30 -33.97 4.83
C PHE A 28 32.40 -33.85 5.89
N LEU A 29 33.55 -33.41 5.48
CA LEU A 29 34.52 -32.60 6.22
C LEU A 29 35.88 -32.63 5.51
N THR A 30 36.46 -31.46 5.37
CA THR A 30 37.82 -31.03 5.00
C THR A 30 38.05 -30.61 3.54
N GLY A 31 38.38 -29.33 3.39
CA GLY A 31 38.98 -28.77 2.17
C GLY A 31 38.87 -27.25 2.13
N THR A 32 39.86 -26.59 2.70
CA THR A 32 40.09 -25.15 2.65
C THR A 32 40.35 -24.61 1.25
N SER A 33 39.83 -23.40 1.00
CA SER A 33 40.36 -22.33 0.15
C SER A 33 40.63 -22.60 -1.33
N ALA A 34 39.80 -22.00 -2.22
CA ALA A 34 40.28 -21.33 -3.42
C ALA A 34 39.20 -20.35 -3.91
N ILE A 35 39.55 -19.08 -3.88
CA ILE A 35 38.84 -18.01 -4.59
C ILE A 35 39.12 -18.24 -6.09
N GLY A 36 38.08 -18.64 -6.80
CA GLY A 36 38.14 -18.81 -8.25
C GLY A 36 36.80 -18.34 -8.85
N GLY A 37 36.88 -17.20 -9.57
CA GLY A 37 35.70 -16.65 -10.25
C GLY A 37 35.15 -17.62 -11.30
N LEU A 38 33.91 -18.04 -11.17
CA LEU A 38 33.12 -18.61 -12.25
C LEU A 38 32.32 -17.49 -12.90
N ALA A 39 32.83 -16.96 -14.00
CA ALA A 39 32.03 -16.23 -14.96
C ALA A 39 31.10 -17.28 -15.66
N LEU A 40 29.86 -17.35 -15.27
CA LEU A 40 28.83 -18.04 -16.04
C LEU A 40 28.53 -17.21 -17.30
N ALA A 41 28.92 -17.74 -18.46
CA ALA A 41 28.47 -17.24 -19.74
C ALA A 41 26.95 -17.51 -19.85
N ALA A 42 26.14 -16.49 -19.63
CA ALA A 42 24.72 -16.52 -19.95
C ALA A 42 24.58 -16.44 -21.47
N ALA A 43 24.05 -17.49 -22.07
CA ALA A 43 23.65 -17.50 -23.48
C ALA A 43 22.56 -16.46 -23.69
N ALA A 44 22.75 -15.60 -24.68
CA ALA A 44 21.86 -14.53 -25.06
C ALA A 44 20.52 -15.09 -25.59
N CYS A 45 19.49 -15.01 -24.75
CA CYS A 45 18.11 -14.76 -25.18
C CYS A 45 17.81 -13.33 -24.75
N GLY A 46 17.54 -12.45 -25.73
CA GLY A 46 17.33 -11.02 -25.50
C GLY A 46 16.02 -10.71 -24.77
N ALA A 47 15.98 -11.00 -23.48
CA ALA A 47 15.05 -10.38 -22.58
C ALA A 47 15.75 -9.13 -22.04
N ALA A 48 15.14 -7.97 -22.15
CA ALA A 48 15.61 -6.77 -21.50
C ALA A 48 15.87 -7.11 -20.02
N GLN A 49 17.13 -7.14 -19.61
CA GLN A 49 17.48 -7.36 -18.21
C GLN A 49 16.97 -6.15 -17.43
N GLY A 50 15.92 -6.35 -16.64
CA GLY A 50 15.39 -5.33 -15.74
C GLY A 50 16.50 -4.85 -14.80
N LEU A 51 16.45 -3.57 -14.48
CA LEU A 51 17.40 -2.96 -13.55
C LEU A 51 16.98 -3.26 -12.12
N ILE A 52 17.63 -4.25 -11.49
CA ILE A 52 17.41 -4.51 -10.07
C ILE A 52 17.87 -3.32 -9.25
N THR A 53 17.00 -2.80 -8.41
CA THR A 53 17.30 -1.69 -7.51
C THR A 53 18.37 -2.10 -6.49
N THR A 54 19.28 -1.19 -6.18
CA THR A 54 20.35 -1.40 -5.22
C THR A 54 20.51 -0.21 -4.29
N THR A 55 21.16 -0.40 -3.16
CA THR A 55 21.46 0.69 -2.21
C THR A 55 22.37 1.77 -2.81
N ALA A 56 23.13 1.46 -3.87
CA ALA A 56 24.03 2.40 -4.52
C ALA A 56 23.32 3.63 -5.11
N GLN A 57 22.07 3.50 -5.53
CA GLN A 57 21.28 4.63 -6.05
C GLN A 57 21.02 5.73 -5.00
N PHE A 58 21.10 5.38 -3.71
CA PHE A 58 20.93 6.31 -2.60
C PHE A 58 22.23 6.81 -1.99
N ALA A 59 23.38 6.39 -2.52
CA ALA A 59 24.70 6.71 -1.93
C ALA A 59 25.00 8.21 -1.82
N LYS A 60 24.37 9.02 -2.69
CA LYS A 60 24.52 10.49 -2.67
C LYS A 60 23.53 11.20 -1.74
N LEU A 61 22.54 10.50 -1.24
CA LEU A 61 21.60 11.05 -0.27
C LEU A 61 22.19 10.98 1.14
N GLY A 62 21.90 11.98 1.94
CA GLY A 62 22.20 11.95 3.37
C GLY A 62 21.45 10.84 4.12
N SER A 63 21.49 10.91 5.46
CA SER A 63 20.71 10.01 6.30
C SER A 63 19.22 10.11 5.94
N TYR A 64 18.53 8.98 5.92
CA TYR A 64 17.08 8.93 5.66
C TYR A 64 16.32 9.80 6.66
N GLY A 65 15.49 10.71 6.14
CA GLY A 65 14.75 11.66 6.95
C GLY A 65 15.56 12.85 7.48
N SER A 66 16.84 12.98 7.13
CA SER A 66 17.78 14.11 7.36
C SER A 66 17.31 15.19 8.35
N ASN A 67 17.69 15.15 9.61
CA ASN A 67 17.42 16.15 10.66
C ASN A 67 15.93 16.45 10.94
N THR A 68 14.99 15.74 10.32
CA THR A 68 13.54 15.90 10.51
C THR A 68 12.93 14.77 11.35
N LEU A 69 13.72 13.75 11.69
CA LEU A 69 13.25 12.65 12.53
C LEU A 69 13.12 13.09 13.99
N PRO A 70 12.01 12.76 14.65
CA PRO A 70 11.89 12.97 16.10
C PRO A 70 12.94 12.17 16.87
N THR A 71 13.27 12.68 18.07
CA THR A 71 14.19 12.01 19.00
C THR A 71 13.75 10.54 19.23
N GLY A 72 14.70 9.61 19.12
CA GLY A 72 14.46 8.18 19.30
C GLY A 72 13.94 7.44 18.07
N VAL A 73 13.63 8.14 16.98
CA VAL A 73 13.32 7.55 15.68
C VAL A 73 14.60 7.49 14.83
N ARG A 74 14.90 6.35 14.26
CA ARG A 74 16.13 6.15 13.47
C ARG A 74 15.90 5.22 12.28
N PRO A 75 16.63 5.41 11.18
CA PRO A 75 16.58 4.51 10.04
C PRO A 75 17.37 3.22 10.29
N ARG A 76 16.91 2.12 9.68
CA ARG A 76 17.57 0.82 9.69
C ARG A 76 17.35 0.08 8.39
N LEU A 77 18.38 -0.60 7.88
CA LEU A 77 18.28 -1.55 6.77
C LEU A 77 18.18 -2.98 7.32
N VAL A 78 17.25 -3.76 6.78
CA VAL A 78 17.03 -5.17 7.15
C VAL A 78 17.17 -6.01 5.87
N PRO A 79 18.26 -6.77 5.71
CA PRO A 79 18.48 -7.62 4.54
C PRO A 79 17.67 -8.90 4.62
N ASN A 80 17.56 -9.60 3.48
CA ASN A 80 16.95 -10.94 3.35
C ASN A 80 15.45 -11.01 3.73
N VAL A 81 14.70 -9.95 3.45
CA VAL A 81 13.25 -9.90 3.66
C VAL A 81 12.55 -10.22 2.36
N ASN A 82 12.19 -11.49 2.12
CA ASN A 82 11.51 -11.94 0.89
C ASN A 82 12.21 -11.43 -0.40
N GLY A 83 13.54 -11.55 -0.46
CA GLY A 83 14.36 -11.09 -1.59
C GLY A 83 14.71 -9.59 -1.56
N LEU A 84 14.27 -8.85 -0.55
CA LEU A 84 14.53 -7.42 -0.40
C LEU A 84 15.60 -7.14 0.65
N THR A 85 16.22 -5.96 0.53
CA THR A 85 16.77 -5.22 1.67
C THR A 85 15.80 -4.09 1.98
N VAL A 86 15.08 -4.24 3.09
CA VAL A 86 14.05 -3.29 3.50
C VAL A 86 14.67 -2.15 4.27
N ASN A 87 14.41 -0.93 3.83
CA ASN A 87 14.64 0.27 4.64
C ASN A 87 13.42 0.48 5.55
N MET A 88 13.66 0.82 6.80
CA MET A 88 12.58 1.16 7.73
C MET A 88 13.02 2.23 8.72
N LEU A 89 12.04 2.93 9.28
CA LEU A 89 12.22 3.65 10.55
C LEU A 89 11.91 2.71 11.71
N GLU A 90 12.65 2.87 12.81
CA GLU A 90 12.38 2.18 14.06
C GLU A 90 12.42 3.13 15.25
N ALA A 91 11.62 2.83 16.30
CA ALA A 91 11.62 3.54 17.58
C ALA A 91 11.34 2.56 18.74
N GLY A 92 11.77 2.91 19.93
CA GLY A 92 11.68 2.01 21.10
C GLY A 92 12.81 0.99 21.13
N THR A 93 12.65 -0.04 21.96
CA THR A 93 13.70 -1.04 22.23
C THR A 93 13.31 -2.38 21.61
N PRO A 94 14.18 -3.00 20.79
CA PRO A 94 13.97 -4.38 20.33
C PRO A 94 13.73 -5.33 21.52
N GLY A 95 12.79 -6.28 21.32
CA GLY A 95 12.33 -7.19 22.39
C GLY A 95 11.02 -6.74 23.05
N GLN A 96 10.66 -5.46 22.99
CA GLN A 96 9.34 -5.00 23.37
C GLN A 96 8.28 -5.45 22.35
N PRO A 97 6.96 -5.49 22.71
CA PRO A 97 5.91 -5.86 21.76
C PRO A 97 5.94 -5.03 20.48
N LEU A 98 5.97 -5.69 19.32
CA LEU A 98 6.18 -5.07 18.03
C LEU A 98 4.89 -4.40 17.50
N VAL A 99 4.96 -3.13 17.09
CA VAL A 99 3.94 -2.44 16.31
C VAL A 99 4.47 -2.22 14.90
N LEU A 100 3.73 -2.68 13.89
CA LEU A 100 4.08 -2.55 12.47
C LEU A 100 3.18 -1.50 11.81
N LEU A 101 3.80 -0.49 11.18
CA LEU A 101 3.13 0.64 10.53
C LEU A 101 3.37 0.60 9.03
N VAL A 102 2.34 0.28 8.24
CA VAL A 102 2.42 0.10 6.78
C VAL A 102 1.85 1.33 6.09
N HIS A 103 2.68 2.02 5.30
CA HIS A 103 2.28 3.23 4.58
C HIS A 103 1.53 2.91 3.28
N GLY A 104 0.89 3.93 2.69
CA GLY A 104 0.24 3.88 1.39
C GLY A 104 0.95 4.73 0.33
N PHE A 105 0.21 5.11 -0.71
CA PHE A 105 0.73 5.88 -1.85
C PHE A 105 0.43 7.38 -1.69
N PRO A 106 1.35 8.25 -2.01
CA PRO A 106 2.77 8.05 -2.31
C PRO A 106 3.65 8.27 -1.06
N ASN A 107 3.27 7.65 0.05
CA ASN A 107 4.00 7.79 1.29
C ASN A 107 5.25 6.90 1.31
N LEU A 108 6.00 7.03 2.39
CA LEU A 108 7.15 6.23 2.78
C LEU A 108 6.95 5.80 4.24
N GLY A 109 7.76 4.91 4.76
CA GLY A 109 7.84 4.65 6.21
C GLY A 109 8.01 5.93 7.02
N TYR A 110 8.59 6.94 6.40
CA TYR A 110 8.80 8.29 6.94
C TYR A 110 7.49 8.97 7.40
N SER A 111 6.36 8.69 6.78
CA SER A 111 5.06 9.30 7.14
C SER A 111 4.64 9.00 8.59
N TRP A 112 5.13 7.91 9.15
CA TRP A 112 4.79 7.48 10.50
C TRP A 112 5.65 8.11 11.61
N ARG A 113 6.73 8.86 11.25
CA ARG A 113 7.72 9.38 12.19
C ARG A 113 7.12 10.11 13.39
N LYS A 114 6.02 10.85 13.21
CA LYS A 114 5.41 11.69 14.25
C LYS A 114 4.62 10.90 15.30
N VAL A 115 4.08 9.74 14.93
CA VAL A 115 3.32 8.88 15.88
C VAL A 115 4.22 7.84 16.58
N MET A 116 5.39 7.53 15.99
CA MET A 116 6.30 6.51 16.54
C MET A 116 6.79 6.78 17.96
N PRO A 117 7.16 8.01 18.35
CA PRO A 117 7.63 8.28 19.71
C PRO A 117 6.60 7.97 20.79
N ALA A 118 5.32 8.27 20.54
CA ALA A 118 4.25 8.00 21.50
C ALA A 118 4.02 6.50 21.71
N LEU A 119 4.08 5.72 20.64
CA LEU A 119 3.97 4.25 20.70
C LEU A 119 5.19 3.63 21.40
N ALA A 120 6.39 4.15 21.12
CA ALA A 120 7.62 3.72 21.81
C ALA A 120 7.59 4.07 23.28
N GLY A 121 7.14 5.28 23.64
CA GLY A 121 6.93 5.71 25.04
C GLY A 121 5.87 4.89 25.77
N ALA A 122 4.94 4.27 25.06
CA ALA A 122 3.96 3.32 25.60
C ALA A 122 4.51 1.88 25.77
N GLY A 123 5.81 1.65 25.57
CA GLY A 123 6.48 0.37 25.79
C GLY A 123 6.48 -0.58 24.59
N HIS A 124 6.44 -0.04 23.38
CA HIS A 124 6.45 -0.85 22.15
C HIS A 124 7.73 -0.65 21.34
N TYR A 125 8.15 -1.67 20.63
CA TYR A 125 9.09 -1.55 19.52
C TYR A 125 8.29 -1.28 18.24
N VAL A 126 8.53 -0.13 17.63
CA VAL A 126 7.72 0.39 16.52
C VAL A 126 8.55 0.40 15.26
N VAL A 127 8.04 -0.16 14.17
CA VAL A 127 8.71 -0.18 12.88
C VAL A 127 7.79 0.30 11.76
N ALA A 128 8.34 1.07 10.84
CA ALA A 128 7.68 1.60 9.67
C ALA A 128 8.55 1.37 8.44
N PRO A 129 8.36 0.26 7.69
CA PRO A 129 9.13 -0.03 6.48
C PRO A 129 8.71 0.89 5.33
N ASP A 130 9.68 1.19 4.44
CA ASP A 130 9.36 1.52 3.06
C ASP A 130 8.92 0.22 2.38
N CYS A 131 7.70 0.17 1.87
CA CYS A 131 7.16 -1.01 1.19
C CYS A 131 7.93 -1.30 -0.11
N ARG A 132 7.81 -2.51 -0.66
CA ARG A 132 8.34 -2.86 -1.99
C ARG A 132 7.95 -1.82 -3.03
N GLY A 133 8.92 -1.32 -3.79
CA GLY A 133 8.70 -0.30 -4.81
C GLY A 133 8.76 1.15 -4.30
N PHE A 134 9.02 1.35 -3.01
CA PHE A 134 9.04 2.67 -2.40
C PHE A 134 10.36 2.96 -1.69
N GLY A 135 10.74 4.24 -1.66
CA GLY A 135 11.85 4.77 -0.88
C GLY A 135 13.15 3.99 -1.08
N ARG A 136 13.83 3.69 0.02
CA ARG A 136 15.14 3.03 0.01
C ARG A 136 15.09 1.50 0.12
N THR A 137 13.89 0.89 0.06
CA THR A 137 13.75 -0.57 -0.04
C THR A 137 14.15 -1.02 -1.43
N VAL A 138 15.09 -1.97 -1.53
CA VAL A 138 15.72 -2.42 -2.78
C VAL A 138 15.66 -3.93 -2.93
N GLY A 139 16.02 -4.44 -4.14
CA GLY A 139 15.98 -5.87 -4.48
C GLY A 139 14.81 -6.22 -5.40
N TRP A 140 14.20 -5.23 -6.05
CA TRP A 140 13.12 -5.39 -7.03
C TRP A 140 13.52 -4.78 -8.37
N ASP A 141 12.86 -5.20 -9.45
CA ASP A 141 13.10 -4.71 -10.80
C ASP A 141 12.32 -3.41 -11.04
N ASN A 142 13.01 -2.31 -11.35
CA ASN A 142 12.44 -0.97 -11.55
C ASN A 142 12.09 -0.65 -13.02
N SER A 143 12.18 -1.61 -13.92
CA SER A 143 11.73 -1.38 -15.30
C SER A 143 10.20 -1.43 -15.38
N TRP A 144 9.63 -0.53 -16.20
CA TRP A 144 8.16 -0.51 -16.40
C TRP A 144 7.63 -1.85 -16.92
N ASP A 145 8.38 -2.50 -17.80
CA ASP A 145 7.97 -3.74 -18.45
C ASP A 145 8.37 -5.02 -17.67
N ALA A 146 8.91 -4.85 -16.44
CA ALA A 146 9.18 -5.97 -15.54
C ALA A 146 7.90 -6.74 -15.18
N ASP A 147 8.07 -8.00 -14.77
CA ASP A 147 6.99 -8.81 -14.20
C ASP A 147 6.42 -8.10 -12.96
N PRO A 148 5.17 -7.66 -12.99
CA PRO A 148 4.56 -6.98 -11.85
C PRO A 148 4.08 -7.93 -10.75
N THR A 149 4.12 -9.25 -10.93
CA THR A 149 3.67 -10.26 -9.95
C THR A 149 4.27 -10.06 -8.55
N PRO A 150 5.55 -9.66 -8.37
CA PRO A 150 6.09 -9.36 -7.03
C PRO A 150 5.37 -8.25 -6.28
N PHE A 151 4.59 -7.40 -6.94
CA PHE A 151 3.82 -6.31 -6.34
C PHE A 151 2.36 -6.68 -6.06
N LEU A 152 1.94 -7.91 -6.30
CA LEU A 152 0.61 -8.38 -5.92
C LEU A 152 0.41 -8.35 -4.41
N MET A 153 -0.83 -8.15 -3.99
CA MET A 153 -1.21 -7.98 -2.59
C MET A 153 -0.67 -9.09 -1.68
N LEU A 154 -0.81 -10.35 -2.07
CA LEU A 154 -0.33 -11.46 -1.24
C LEU A 154 1.19 -11.48 -1.08
N ASN A 155 1.93 -11.06 -2.11
CA ASN A 155 3.38 -10.95 -1.99
C ASN A 155 3.79 -9.76 -1.10
N MET A 156 3.07 -8.65 -1.17
CA MET A 156 3.26 -7.51 -0.26
C MET A 156 2.97 -7.91 1.20
N VAL A 157 1.98 -8.77 1.44
CA VAL A 157 1.73 -9.37 2.77
C VAL A 157 2.90 -10.28 3.19
N ARG A 158 3.46 -11.09 2.27
CA ARG A 158 4.66 -11.90 2.53
C ARG A 158 5.85 -11.05 2.94
N ASP A 159 6.04 -9.87 2.33
CA ASP A 159 7.10 -8.95 2.73
C ASP A 159 6.96 -8.56 4.21
N GLN A 160 5.74 -8.26 4.67
CA GLN A 160 5.51 -7.91 6.08
C GLN A 160 5.72 -9.10 7.03
N ILE A 161 5.27 -10.29 6.65
CA ILE A 161 5.50 -11.53 7.41
C ILE A 161 7.01 -11.80 7.52
N ALA A 162 7.73 -11.70 6.40
CA ALA A 162 9.17 -11.91 6.36
C ALA A 162 9.93 -10.86 7.20
N LEU A 163 9.48 -9.60 7.17
CA LEU A 163 10.06 -8.54 8.00
C LEU A 163 9.89 -8.83 9.49
N VAL A 164 8.70 -9.24 9.94
CA VAL A 164 8.43 -9.61 11.33
C VAL A 164 9.39 -10.72 11.78
N TYR A 165 9.60 -11.74 10.94
CA TYR A 165 10.55 -12.83 11.26
C TYR A 165 12.00 -12.35 11.23
N ALA A 166 12.40 -11.54 10.26
CA ALA A 166 13.76 -11.00 10.17
C ALA A 166 14.14 -10.12 11.36
N LEU A 167 13.15 -9.49 12.00
CA LEU A 167 13.30 -8.74 13.24
C LEU A 167 13.33 -9.63 14.50
N GLY A 168 13.18 -10.95 14.36
CA GLY A 168 13.20 -11.92 15.48
C GLY A 168 11.86 -12.12 16.18
N TYR A 169 10.76 -11.60 15.62
CA TYR A 169 9.43 -11.71 16.20
C TYR A 169 8.62 -12.85 15.58
N ARG A 170 7.65 -13.35 16.33
CA ARG A 170 6.66 -14.34 15.87
C ARG A 170 5.29 -13.72 15.67
N LYS A 171 5.05 -12.58 16.33
CA LYS A 171 3.79 -11.83 16.24
C LYS A 171 4.03 -10.34 16.50
N THR A 172 3.12 -9.51 16.03
CA THR A 172 3.02 -8.10 16.38
C THR A 172 2.07 -7.90 17.56
N ALA A 173 2.14 -6.76 18.21
CA ALA A 173 1.08 -6.28 19.10
C ALA A 173 -0.09 -5.70 18.30
N MET A 174 0.23 -5.04 17.18
CA MET A 174 -0.74 -4.43 16.25
C MET A 174 -0.10 -4.23 14.89
N VAL A 175 -0.88 -4.35 13.82
CA VAL A 175 -0.57 -3.84 12.49
C VAL A 175 -1.46 -2.64 12.18
N VAL A 176 -0.85 -1.57 11.65
CA VAL A 176 -1.54 -0.36 11.21
C VAL A 176 -1.28 -0.16 9.73
N GLY A 177 -2.32 0.09 8.93
CA GLY A 177 -2.18 0.36 7.51
C GLY A 177 -2.86 1.67 7.11
N HIS A 178 -2.15 2.53 6.38
CA HIS A 178 -2.66 3.77 5.82
C HIS A 178 -2.85 3.66 4.31
N ASP A 179 -3.93 4.22 3.77
CA ASP A 179 -4.26 4.26 2.33
C ASP A 179 -4.11 2.87 1.68
N GLN A 180 -3.23 2.65 0.72
CA GLN A 180 -2.98 1.33 0.12
C GLN A 180 -2.40 0.32 1.12
N GLY A 181 -1.61 0.78 2.09
CA GLY A 181 -1.06 -0.07 3.16
C GLY A 181 -2.15 -0.71 4.03
N GLN A 182 -3.35 -0.14 4.07
CA GLN A 182 -4.47 -0.77 4.79
C GLN A 182 -4.89 -2.10 4.15
N LEU A 183 -4.81 -2.24 2.82
CA LEU A 183 -5.11 -3.51 2.17
C LEU A 183 -4.11 -4.60 2.62
N ILE A 184 -2.83 -4.26 2.66
CA ILE A 184 -1.78 -5.15 3.15
C ILE A 184 -2.04 -5.55 4.61
N ALA A 185 -2.34 -4.59 5.47
CA ALA A 185 -2.61 -4.83 6.90
C ALA A 185 -3.86 -5.69 7.13
N VAL A 186 -4.94 -5.44 6.37
CA VAL A 186 -6.19 -6.22 6.42
C VAL A 186 -5.92 -7.68 6.05
N TYR A 187 -5.27 -7.92 4.91
CA TYR A 187 -5.01 -9.31 4.48
C TYR A 187 -3.93 -9.99 5.30
N ALA A 188 -2.99 -9.27 5.89
CA ALA A 188 -2.09 -9.82 6.90
C ALA A 188 -2.86 -10.35 8.12
N ALA A 189 -3.84 -9.59 8.63
CA ALA A 189 -4.68 -9.98 9.74
C ALA A 189 -5.63 -11.16 9.41
N ILE A 190 -6.15 -11.23 8.16
CA ILE A 190 -6.99 -12.35 7.70
C ILE A 190 -6.18 -13.63 7.53
N ILE A 191 -4.98 -13.55 6.94
CA ILE A 191 -4.14 -14.70 6.60
C ILE A 191 -3.43 -15.24 7.83
N ARG A 192 -2.95 -14.35 8.71
CA ARG A 192 -2.18 -14.67 9.91
C ARG A 192 -2.71 -13.91 11.13
N PRO A 193 -3.95 -14.20 11.58
CA PRO A 193 -4.50 -13.58 12.79
C PRO A 193 -3.70 -13.90 14.05
N ASP A 194 -2.98 -15.02 14.05
CA ASP A 194 -2.02 -15.41 15.08
C ASP A 194 -0.81 -14.47 15.15
N MET A 195 -0.37 -13.96 14.02
CA MET A 195 0.78 -13.04 13.90
C MET A 195 0.36 -11.56 14.00
N PHE A 196 -0.81 -11.22 13.50
CA PHE A 196 -1.34 -9.84 13.46
C PHE A 196 -2.67 -9.75 14.25
N PRO A 197 -2.60 -9.85 15.60
CA PRO A 197 -3.78 -10.04 16.46
C PRO A 197 -4.61 -8.76 16.66
N ARG A 198 -4.18 -7.60 16.16
CA ARG A 198 -4.92 -6.33 16.18
C ARG A 198 -4.68 -5.55 14.90
N LEU A 199 -5.72 -4.91 14.38
CA LEU A 199 -5.71 -4.15 13.14
C LEU A 199 -6.19 -2.71 13.36
N THR A 200 -5.42 -1.75 12.85
CA THR A 200 -5.93 -0.38 12.64
C THR A 200 -5.81 -0.03 11.17
N THR A 201 -6.88 0.44 10.54
CA THR A 201 -6.85 1.05 9.22
C THR A 201 -6.96 2.57 9.33
N VAL A 202 -6.25 3.30 8.44
CA VAL A 202 -6.20 4.77 8.45
C VAL A 202 -6.54 5.31 7.07
N SER A 203 -7.43 6.29 7.01
CA SER A 203 -7.85 7.04 5.82
C SER A 203 -8.46 6.22 4.67
N SER A 204 -8.65 4.93 4.87
CA SER A 204 -9.41 4.07 3.96
C SER A 204 -10.12 2.99 4.78
N ALA A 205 -11.43 2.91 4.62
CA ALA A 205 -12.27 1.94 5.31
C ALA A 205 -12.41 0.61 4.56
N GLY A 206 -11.92 0.59 3.32
CA GLY A 206 -12.08 -0.55 2.44
C GLY A 206 -11.19 -1.73 2.80
N GLY A 207 -11.32 -2.82 2.06
CA GLY A 207 -10.39 -3.94 2.12
C GLY A 207 -10.91 -5.20 2.77
N ALA A 208 -12.13 -5.21 3.31
CA ALA A 208 -12.77 -6.48 3.64
C ALA A 208 -12.88 -7.36 2.38
N PRO A 209 -12.71 -8.67 2.50
CA PRO A 209 -12.88 -9.58 1.37
C PRO A 209 -14.27 -9.43 0.74
N PRO A 210 -14.40 -9.65 -0.57
CA PRO A 210 -15.69 -9.65 -1.22
C PRO A 210 -16.66 -10.63 -0.56
N SER A 211 -17.96 -10.30 -0.58
CA SER A 211 -18.99 -11.25 -0.14
C SER A 211 -18.93 -12.51 -1.00
N PHE A 212 -19.26 -13.65 -0.43
CA PHE A 212 -19.39 -14.88 -1.19
C PHE A 212 -20.60 -14.74 -2.15
N PRO A 213 -20.45 -15.00 -3.45
CA PRO A 213 -21.60 -15.07 -4.33
C PRO A 213 -22.40 -16.32 -3.97
N PHE A 214 -23.58 -16.16 -3.35
CA PHE A 214 -24.53 -17.26 -3.26
C PHE A 214 -25.00 -17.62 -4.68
N ALA A 215 -25.22 -18.91 -4.93
CA ALA A 215 -25.66 -19.42 -6.24
C ALA A 215 -26.86 -18.60 -6.75
N GLY A 216 -26.70 -17.91 -7.88
CA GLY A 216 -27.70 -17.04 -8.51
C GLY A 216 -27.50 -15.53 -8.29
N GLU A 217 -26.69 -15.09 -7.35
CA GLU A 217 -26.40 -13.67 -7.13
C GLU A 217 -25.00 -13.32 -7.66
N GLN A 218 -24.88 -13.13 -8.96
CA GLN A 218 -23.78 -12.34 -9.49
C GLN A 218 -24.08 -10.87 -9.17
N ARG A 219 -23.55 -10.33 -8.09
CA ARG A 219 -23.48 -8.89 -7.88
C ARG A 219 -22.50 -8.31 -8.89
N ARG A 220 -22.98 -8.12 -10.12
CA ARG A 220 -22.27 -7.27 -11.07
C ARG A 220 -22.33 -5.86 -10.52
N PRO A 221 -21.21 -5.12 -10.49
CA PRO A 221 -21.28 -3.69 -10.25
C PRO A 221 -22.27 -3.08 -11.26
N ALA A 222 -22.97 -2.03 -10.84
CA ALA A 222 -23.94 -1.34 -11.69
C ALA A 222 -23.33 -0.86 -13.03
N TYR A 223 -22.03 -0.70 -13.07
CA TYR A 223 -21.21 -0.35 -14.24
C TYR A 223 -19.77 -0.82 -14.06
N THR A 224 -19.07 -1.00 -15.16
CA THR A 224 -17.64 -1.34 -15.19
C THR A 224 -16.76 -0.08 -15.13
N ASN A 225 -15.47 -0.27 -14.83
CA ASN A 225 -14.50 0.83 -14.89
C ASN A 225 -14.41 1.42 -16.31
N ALA A 226 -14.54 0.60 -17.35
CA ALA A 226 -14.50 1.06 -18.75
C ALA A 226 -15.72 1.92 -19.11
N GLU A 227 -16.92 1.53 -18.65
CA GLU A 227 -18.13 2.34 -18.83
C GLU A 227 -18.02 3.66 -18.08
N LEU A 228 -17.51 3.66 -16.85
CA LEU A 228 -17.28 4.89 -16.07
C LEU A 228 -16.25 5.80 -16.75
N ASP A 229 -15.15 5.26 -17.28
CA ASP A 229 -14.13 6.05 -17.99
C ASP A 229 -14.67 6.65 -19.29
N ALA A 230 -15.54 5.92 -20.01
CA ALA A 230 -16.23 6.42 -21.19
C ALA A 230 -17.18 7.59 -20.84
N GLU A 231 -17.83 7.58 -19.69
CA GLU A 231 -18.67 8.69 -19.23
C GLU A 231 -17.82 9.87 -18.73
N TYR A 232 -16.71 9.63 -18.03
CA TYR A 232 -15.75 10.68 -17.69
C TYR A 232 -15.25 11.44 -18.92
N ALA A 233 -15.02 10.74 -20.04
CA ALA A 233 -14.57 11.36 -21.30
C ALA A 233 -15.59 12.32 -21.91
N LYS A 234 -16.87 12.20 -21.54
CA LYS A 234 -17.96 13.07 -22.05
C LYS A 234 -18.18 14.32 -21.17
N LEU A 235 -17.55 14.39 -20.00
CA LEU A 235 -17.64 15.59 -19.14
C LEU A 235 -16.95 16.77 -19.81
N ASP A 236 -17.32 17.98 -19.40
CA ASP A 236 -16.68 19.21 -19.85
C ASP A 236 -15.95 19.88 -18.66
N PRO A 237 -14.63 20.01 -18.71
CA PRO A 237 -13.70 19.36 -19.66
C PRO A 237 -13.67 17.83 -19.51
N PRO A 238 -13.22 17.10 -20.56
CA PRO A 238 -13.09 15.66 -20.52
C PRO A 238 -12.21 15.18 -19.37
N ARG A 239 -12.68 14.13 -18.65
CA ARG A 239 -12.06 13.61 -17.42
C ARG A 239 -11.61 12.16 -17.55
N ARG A 240 -10.85 11.69 -16.57
CA ARG A 240 -10.46 10.27 -16.33
C ARG A 240 -10.27 10.01 -14.84
N GLY A 241 -10.39 8.78 -14.39
CA GLY A 241 -10.06 8.39 -13.02
C GLY A 241 -8.55 8.50 -12.75
N TYR A 242 -8.16 9.02 -11.58
CA TYR A 242 -6.74 9.13 -11.20
C TYR A 242 -6.02 7.77 -11.13
N GLN A 243 -6.75 6.72 -10.77
CA GLN A 243 -6.18 5.37 -10.67
C GLN A 243 -5.85 4.81 -12.06
N ASP A 244 -6.64 5.13 -13.08
CA ASP A 244 -6.36 4.73 -14.47
C ASP A 244 -5.15 5.50 -15.02
N TYR A 245 -4.99 6.76 -14.62
CA TYR A 245 -3.78 7.51 -14.91
C TYR A 245 -2.54 6.88 -14.25
N TRP A 246 -2.56 6.63 -12.93
CA TRP A 246 -1.43 6.03 -12.22
C TRP A 246 -1.07 4.63 -12.72
N ALA A 247 -2.02 3.88 -13.26
CA ALA A 247 -1.80 2.59 -13.89
C ALA A 247 -1.17 2.67 -15.28
N SER A 248 -1.04 3.85 -15.87
CA SER A 248 -0.56 4.05 -17.23
C SER A 248 0.95 4.32 -17.30
N LYS A 249 1.57 3.94 -18.43
CA LYS A 249 2.98 4.27 -18.73
C LYS A 249 3.19 5.79 -18.81
N GLN A 250 2.17 6.54 -19.20
CA GLN A 250 2.22 8.00 -19.20
C GLN A 250 2.52 8.55 -17.82
N ALA A 251 1.92 8.00 -16.75
CA ALA A 251 2.21 8.46 -15.39
C ALA A 251 3.68 8.24 -15.02
N ASP A 252 4.28 7.11 -15.39
CA ASP A 252 5.69 6.84 -15.14
C ASP A 252 6.59 7.86 -15.87
N GLU A 253 6.27 8.17 -17.13
CA GLU A 253 7.03 9.16 -17.90
C GLU A 253 6.83 10.59 -17.37
N ASP A 254 5.59 11.00 -17.06
CA ASP A 254 5.29 12.32 -16.52
C ASP A 254 6.03 12.55 -15.18
N MET A 255 6.11 11.52 -14.34
CA MET A 255 6.73 11.62 -13.01
C MET A 255 8.26 11.56 -13.04
N LYS A 256 8.89 11.21 -14.17
CA LYS A 256 10.33 11.39 -14.38
C LYS A 256 10.71 12.86 -14.60
N HIS A 257 9.75 13.64 -15.08
CA HIS A 257 9.96 15.04 -15.45
C HIS A 257 8.86 15.90 -14.81
N VAL A 258 9.03 16.25 -13.54
CA VAL A 258 8.12 17.12 -12.79
C VAL A 258 8.61 18.57 -12.92
N PRO A 259 7.97 19.44 -13.73
CA PRO A 259 8.49 20.78 -14.07
C PRO A 259 8.66 21.69 -12.86
N GLN A 260 7.76 21.59 -11.87
CA GLN A 260 7.83 22.38 -10.63
C GLN A 260 8.86 21.84 -9.62
N GLY A 261 9.51 20.72 -9.92
CA GLY A 261 10.35 20.00 -8.97
C GLY A 261 9.56 19.06 -8.06
N MET A 262 10.22 18.01 -7.58
CA MET A 262 9.57 16.95 -6.82
C MET A 262 9.09 17.43 -5.45
N SER A 263 9.83 18.30 -4.77
CA SER A 263 9.41 18.89 -3.48
C SER A 263 8.11 19.69 -3.62
N ASP A 264 8.02 20.55 -4.63
CA ASP A 264 6.80 21.36 -4.86
C ASP A 264 5.62 20.49 -5.30
N PHE A 265 5.88 19.41 -6.04
CA PHE A 265 4.85 18.43 -6.34
C PHE A 265 4.28 17.83 -5.04
N PHE A 266 5.12 17.38 -4.11
CA PHE A 266 4.68 16.84 -2.83
C PHE A 266 3.99 17.90 -1.97
N ARG A 267 4.48 19.15 -1.97
CA ARG A 267 3.82 20.26 -1.28
C ARG A 267 2.38 20.42 -1.73
N ALA A 268 2.13 20.50 -3.03
CA ALA A 268 0.80 20.65 -3.59
C ALA A 268 -0.07 19.40 -3.34
N PHE A 269 0.51 18.22 -3.50
CA PHE A 269 -0.18 16.94 -3.32
C PHE A 269 -0.67 16.73 -1.89
N TYR A 270 0.18 17.02 -0.90
CA TYR A 270 -0.17 16.91 0.51
C TYR A 270 -1.18 17.96 0.94
N TYR A 271 -0.98 19.20 0.49
CA TYR A 271 -1.92 20.29 0.77
C TYR A 271 -3.32 20.01 0.25
N MET A 272 -3.44 19.64 -1.04
CA MET A 272 -4.74 19.41 -1.69
C MET A 272 -5.54 18.27 -1.01
N LYS A 273 -4.87 17.28 -0.44
CA LYS A 273 -5.52 16.18 0.31
C LYS A 273 -5.58 16.43 1.82
N GLY A 274 -4.98 17.49 2.31
CA GLY A 274 -4.94 17.87 3.73
C GLY A 274 -6.25 18.48 4.24
N GLY A 275 -6.40 18.49 5.56
CA GLY A 275 -7.59 19.02 6.24
C GLY A 275 -7.74 20.54 6.10
N GLU A 276 -6.65 21.27 5.89
CA GLU A 276 -6.67 22.73 5.72
C GLU A 276 -7.02 23.20 4.31
N PHE A 277 -7.08 22.27 3.33
CA PHE A 277 -7.45 22.64 1.97
C PHE A 277 -8.93 23.07 1.90
N PRO A 278 -9.24 24.27 1.36
CA PRO A 278 -10.62 24.78 1.34
C PRO A 278 -11.62 23.86 0.65
N GLY A 279 -11.18 23.13 -0.40
CA GLY A 279 -12.03 22.18 -1.12
C GLY A 279 -12.37 20.90 -0.34
N ASN A 280 -11.78 20.69 0.84
CA ASN A 280 -12.05 19.55 1.73
C ASN A 280 -12.93 19.92 2.92
N GLN A 281 -13.43 21.15 2.97
CA GLN A 281 -14.35 21.58 4.02
C GLN A 281 -15.77 21.13 3.72
N ASN A 282 -16.53 20.75 4.76
CA ASN A 282 -17.94 20.37 4.65
C ASN A 282 -18.22 19.22 3.64
N LEU A 283 -17.35 18.22 3.64
CA LEU A 283 -17.50 17.06 2.77
C LEU A 283 -18.80 16.31 3.08
N THR A 284 -19.49 15.92 2.02
CA THR A 284 -20.61 14.97 2.09
C THR A 284 -20.22 13.71 1.34
N PRO A 285 -20.50 12.50 1.89
CA PRO A 285 -20.21 11.26 1.20
C PRO A 285 -20.80 11.21 -0.21
N LEU A 286 -20.08 10.55 -1.11
CA LEU A 286 -20.64 10.26 -2.43
C LEU A 286 -21.84 9.34 -2.31
N ARG A 287 -22.79 9.48 -3.24
CA ARG A 287 -23.99 8.65 -3.31
C ARG A 287 -23.73 7.43 -4.21
N THR A 288 -24.43 6.34 -3.94
CA THR A 288 -24.50 5.19 -4.87
C THR A 288 -25.32 5.58 -6.10
N MET A 289 -24.75 5.42 -7.28
CA MET A 289 -25.41 5.75 -8.54
C MET A 289 -25.77 4.48 -9.32
N PRO A 290 -26.94 4.45 -10.00
CA PRO A 290 -27.45 3.27 -10.67
C PRO A 290 -26.74 2.95 -11.99
N ASN A 291 -26.00 3.90 -12.56
CA ASN A 291 -25.30 3.77 -13.84
C ASN A 291 -24.04 4.62 -13.91
N ALA A 292 -23.20 4.35 -14.92
CA ALA A 292 -21.91 5.00 -15.11
C ALA A 292 -22.02 6.52 -15.34
N LYS A 293 -23.06 7.00 -16.03
CA LYS A 293 -23.25 8.42 -16.33
C LYS A 293 -23.45 9.22 -15.04
N GLU A 294 -24.43 8.82 -14.24
CA GLU A 294 -24.70 9.49 -12.95
C GLU A 294 -23.52 9.37 -11.98
N ALA A 295 -22.81 8.23 -12.02
CA ALA A 295 -21.60 8.05 -11.22
C ALA A 295 -20.46 8.97 -11.66
N ALA A 296 -20.29 9.23 -12.96
CA ALA A 296 -19.30 10.17 -13.45
C ALA A 296 -19.60 11.61 -13.00
N GLU A 297 -20.86 12.02 -13.07
CA GLU A 297 -21.33 13.32 -12.58
C GLU A 297 -21.16 13.48 -11.07
N GLU A 298 -21.53 12.47 -10.28
CA GLU A 298 -21.36 12.47 -8.82
C GLU A 298 -19.87 12.51 -8.42
N ASN A 299 -19.04 11.70 -9.06
CA ASN A 299 -17.59 11.66 -8.79
C ASN A 299 -16.89 12.96 -9.18
N ALA A 300 -17.42 13.73 -10.14
CA ALA A 300 -16.86 15.02 -10.54
C ALA A 300 -16.98 16.09 -9.44
N ARG A 301 -17.68 15.84 -8.34
CA ARG A 301 -17.69 16.68 -7.12
C ARG A 301 -16.33 16.62 -6.38
N MET A 302 -15.57 15.56 -6.59
CA MET A 302 -14.23 15.44 -5.98
C MET A 302 -13.24 16.39 -6.66
N PRO A 303 -12.17 16.81 -5.95
CA PRO A 303 -11.07 17.56 -6.55
C PRO A 303 -10.49 16.87 -7.79
N GLU A 304 -9.93 17.67 -8.71
CA GLU A 304 -9.35 17.18 -9.97
C GLU A 304 -8.30 16.08 -9.79
N TYR A 305 -7.68 15.96 -8.62
CA TYR A 305 -6.81 14.83 -8.32
C TYR A 305 -7.53 13.48 -8.52
N TYR A 306 -8.78 13.35 -8.06
CA TYR A 306 -9.51 12.09 -8.11
C TYR A 306 -10.16 11.84 -9.48
N VAL A 307 -10.64 12.90 -10.12
CA VAL A 307 -11.28 12.87 -11.45
C VAL A 307 -10.56 13.88 -12.35
N MET A 308 -9.41 13.42 -12.85
CA MET A 308 -8.43 14.25 -13.56
C MET A 308 -8.94 14.73 -14.91
N ARG A 309 -8.51 15.89 -15.35
CA ARG A 309 -8.64 16.29 -16.75
C ARG A 309 -7.78 15.40 -17.64
N ARG A 310 -8.29 15.06 -18.84
CA ARG A 310 -7.55 14.23 -19.80
C ARG A 310 -6.43 14.98 -20.51
N ASP A 311 -6.49 16.31 -20.55
CA ASP A 311 -5.54 17.17 -21.26
C ASP A 311 -4.23 17.43 -20.47
N ARG A 312 -4.10 16.89 -19.24
CA ARG A 312 -2.91 17.08 -18.41
C ARG A 312 -2.55 15.84 -17.60
N GLY A 313 -1.25 15.74 -17.23
CA GLY A 313 -0.75 14.75 -16.29
C GLY A 313 -0.85 15.21 -14.83
N MET A 314 -0.44 14.34 -13.90
CA MET A 314 -0.49 14.65 -12.47
C MET A 314 0.43 15.82 -12.07
N PRO A 315 1.66 15.97 -12.59
CA PRO A 315 2.47 17.14 -12.28
C PRO A 315 1.75 18.46 -12.56
N ALA A 316 1.17 18.61 -13.75
CA ALA A 316 0.42 19.82 -14.13
C ALA A 316 -0.88 19.97 -13.32
N THR A 317 -1.55 18.86 -12.98
CA THR A 317 -2.73 18.88 -12.11
C THR A 317 -2.36 19.41 -10.72
N MET A 318 -1.27 18.91 -10.13
CA MET A 318 -0.84 19.35 -8.80
C MET A 318 -0.30 20.78 -8.77
N ALA A 319 0.36 21.24 -9.82
CA ALA A 319 0.84 22.62 -9.90
C ALA A 319 -0.28 23.66 -9.67
N ALA A 320 -1.51 23.34 -10.08
CA ALA A 320 -2.68 24.20 -9.87
C ALA A 320 -3.14 24.27 -8.39
N TYR A 321 -2.69 23.35 -7.56
CA TYR A 321 -3.02 23.28 -6.12
C TYR A 321 -1.88 23.74 -5.22
N MET A 322 -0.86 24.40 -5.78
CA MET A 322 0.24 24.92 -4.96
C MET A 322 -0.29 25.95 -3.97
N PRO A 323 -0.07 25.77 -2.66
CA PRO A 323 -0.53 26.72 -1.64
C PRO A 323 0.26 28.04 -1.73
N SER A 324 -0.26 29.09 -1.10
CA SER A 324 0.43 30.37 -1.02
C SER A 324 1.76 30.27 -0.26
N THR A 325 2.68 31.18 -0.54
CA THR A 325 3.96 31.27 0.18
C THR A 325 3.76 31.52 1.67
N GLU A 326 2.72 32.26 2.04
CA GLU A 326 2.34 32.49 3.44
C GLU A 326 1.89 31.19 4.12
N TYR A 327 1.04 30.37 3.46
CA TYR A 327 0.66 29.06 3.96
C TYR A 327 1.89 28.16 4.16
N ILE A 328 2.78 28.10 3.16
CA ILE A 328 3.99 27.26 3.23
C ILE A 328 4.85 27.64 4.44
N ALA A 329 5.06 28.95 4.65
CA ALA A 329 5.86 29.47 5.77
C ALA A 329 5.26 29.15 7.15
N ASN A 330 3.93 29.06 7.23
CA ASN A 330 3.21 28.81 8.48
C ASN A 330 2.82 27.35 8.71
N CYS A 331 2.93 26.46 7.69
CA CYS A 331 2.56 25.07 7.76
C CYS A 331 3.50 24.30 8.70
N LYS A 332 2.97 23.86 9.85
CA LYS A 332 3.75 23.14 10.89
C LYS A 332 3.68 21.63 10.75
N TRP A 333 2.61 21.13 10.14
CA TRP A 333 2.42 19.69 10.02
C TRP A 333 3.18 19.06 8.84
N PHE A 334 3.58 19.88 7.85
CA PHE A 334 4.37 19.46 6.70
C PHE A 334 5.34 20.58 6.33
N THR A 335 6.43 20.71 7.08
CA THR A 335 7.46 21.74 6.89
C THR A 335 8.19 21.59 5.56
N GLN A 336 8.90 22.63 5.10
CA GLN A 336 9.67 22.55 3.86
C GLN A 336 10.73 21.44 3.93
N ALA A 337 11.43 21.31 5.04
CA ALA A 337 12.42 20.26 5.25
C ALA A 337 11.81 18.86 5.14
N GLU A 338 10.60 18.64 5.68
CA GLU A 338 9.89 17.37 5.56
C GLU A 338 9.42 17.11 4.12
N CYS A 339 8.98 18.14 3.41
CA CYS A 339 8.64 18.08 1.99
C CYS A 339 9.85 17.68 1.13
N ASP A 340 11.02 18.27 1.42
CA ASP A 340 12.27 17.99 0.71
C ASP A 340 12.75 16.54 0.91
N VAL A 341 12.43 15.90 2.04
CA VAL A 341 12.70 14.47 2.24
C VAL A 341 11.95 13.66 1.16
N TYR A 342 10.65 13.87 0.99
CA TYR A 342 9.88 13.17 -0.06
C TYR A 342 10.43 13.49 -1.45
N GLY A 343 10.72 14.76 -1.71
CA GLY A 343 11.31 15.21 -2.98
C GLY A 343 12.59 14.49 -3.33
N GLN A 344 13.52 14.40 -2.39
CA GLN A 344 14.81 13.73 -2.57
C GLN A 344 14.68 12.21 -2.73
N GLU A 345 13.88 11.57 -1.86
CA GLU A 345 13.70 10.12 -1.90
C GLU A 345 13.05 9.66 -3.21
N TYR A 346 11.99 10.36 -3.68
CA TYR A 346 11.34 10.01 -4.94
C TYR A 346 12.15 10.40 -6.18
N THR A 347 12.98 11.43 -6.11
CA THR A 347 13.95 11.72 -7.18
C THR A 347 14.97 10.58 -7.33
N ALA A 348 15.36 9.95 -6.23
CA ALA A 348 16.32 8.85 -6.25
C ALA A 348 15.68 7.49 -6.56
N SER A 349 14.52 7.18 -5.98
CA SER A 349 13.85 5.88 -6.16
C SER A 349 13.06 5.78 -7.47
N GLY A 350 12.61 6.92 -8.02
CA GLY A 350 11.62 6.95 -9.08
C GLY A 350 10.22 6.56 -8.61
N TRP A 351 9.29 6.47 -9.57
CA TRP A 351 7.88 6.19 -9.32
C TRP A 351 7.44 4.81 -9.78
N THR A 352 8.20 4.16 -10.67
CA THR A 352 7.82 2.90 -11.34
C THR A 352 7.36 1.82 -10.36
N GLY A 353 8.10 1.62 -9.26
CA GLY A 353 7.75 0.64 -8.23
C GLY A 353 6.41 0.94 -7.55
N ALA A 354 6.19 2.20 -7.16
CA ALA A 354 4.96 2.64 -6.53
C ALA A 354 3.73 2.51 -7.46
N LEU A 355 3.94 2.69 -8.77
CA LEU A 355 2.88 2.61 -9.78
C LEU A 355 2.45 1.17 -10.08
N HIS A 356 3.28 0.16 -9.83
CA HIS A 356 2.92 -1.24 -10.07
C HIS A 356 1.66 -1.66 -9.31
N GLU A 357 1.40 -1.11 -8.12
CA GLU A 357 0.18 -1.42 -7.36
C GLU A 357 -1.09 -0.96 -8.09
N TYR A 358 -1.06 0.21 -8.74
CA TYR A 358 -2.19 0.66 -9.56
C TYR A 358 -2.37 -0.19 -10.82
N ARG A 359 -1.27 -0.64 -11.45
CA ARG A 359 -1.32 -1.51 -12.63
C ARG A 359 -2.06 -2.81 -12.35
N HIS A 360 -1.88 -3.41 -11.17
CA HIS A 360 -2.59 -4.62 -10.78
C HIS A 360 -4.08 -4.44 -10.55
N ARG A 361 -4.50 -3.22 -10.26
CA ARG A 361 -5.90 -2.91 -9.96
C ARG A 361 -6.71 -2.49 -11.18
N ARG A 362 -6.06 -2.01 -12.26
CA ARG A 362 -6.74 -1.28 -13.33
C ARG A 362 -6.50 -1.80 -14.75
N ASN A 363 -5.34 -2.32 -15.08
CA ASN A 363 -4.95 -2.56 -16.46
C ASN A 363 -5.51 -3.84 -17.11
N ASN A 364 -6.38 -4.58 -16.44
CA ASN A 364 -6.95 -5.82 -16.94
C ASN A 364 -8.46 -5.85 -16.74
N ALA A 365 -9.18 -6.54 -17.61
CA ALA A 365 -10.61 -6.82 -17.44
C ALA A 365 -10.91 -7.58 -16.13
N PHE A 366 -9.93 -8.37 -15.67
CA PHE A 366 -9.96 -9.02 -14.36
C PHE A 366 -8.63 -8.75 -13.64
N PRO A 367 -8.53 -7.69 -12.83
CA PRO A 367 -7.29 -7.31 -12.17
C PRO A 367 -6.75 -8.44 -11.28
N PRO A 368 -5.44 -8.77 -11.35
CA PRO A 368 -4.85 -9.84 -10.53
C PRO A 368 -5.06 -9.66 -9.04
N THR A 369 -4.98 -8.44 -8.51
CA THR A 369 -5.29 -8.15 -7.10
C THR A 369 -6.73 -8.51 -6.74
N LEU A 370 -7.69 -8.32 -7.63
CA LEU A 370 -9.08 -8.75 -7.40
C LEU A 370 -9.17 -10.28 -7.34
N ALA A 371 -8.44 -11.00 -8.20
CA ALA A 371 -8.38 -12.47 -8.16
C ALA A 371 -7.88 -12.98 -6.80
N GLU A 372 -6.81 -12.36 -6.26
CA GLU A 372 -6.31 -12.68 -4.93
C GLU A 372 -7.37 -12.40 -3.85
N GLN A 373 -8.04 -11.26 -3.90
CA GLN A 373 -9.11 -10.89 -2.95
C GLN A 373 -10.29 -11.87 -2.99
N LEU A 374 -10.69 -12.31 -4.19
CA LEU A 374 -11.78 -13.29 -4.38
C LEU A 374 -11.46 -14.66 -3.78
N THR A 375 -10.18 -15.03 -3.65
CA THR A 375 -9.76 -16.24 -2.95
C THR A 375 -10.20 -16.24 -1.48
N PHE A 376 -10.39 -15.06 -0.89
CA PHE A 376 -10.85 -14.87 0.48
C PHE A 376 -12.32 -14.49 0.59
N SER A 377 -13.11 -14.63 -0.48
CA SER A 377 -14.54 -14.29 -0.45
C SER A 377 -15.25 -14.96 0.72
N GLY A 378 -16.10 -14.21 1.41
CA GLY A 378 -16.82 -14.65 2.59
C GLY A 378 -16.00 -14.77 3.88
N ARG A 379 -14.67 -14.51 3.83
CA ARG A 379 -13.88 -14.40 5.06
C ARG A 379 -14.14 -13.05 5.74
N THR A 380 -14.07 -13.06 7.06
CA THR A 380 -14.21 -11.88 7.91
C THR A 380 -12.88 -11.52 8.56
N ILE A 381 -12.79 -10.29 9.04
CA ILE A 381 -11.70 -9.79 9.88
C ILE A 381 -12.14 -10.03 11.33
N ASP A 382 -11.56 -11.05 11.97
CA ASP A 382 -12.01 -11.53 13.28
C ASP A 382 -11.17 -10.96 14.43
N VAL A 383 -10.00 -10.43 14.14
CA VAL A 383 -9.18 -9.73 15.14
C VAL A 383 -9.83 -8.39 15.53
N PRO A 384 -9.60 -7.92 16.78
CA PRO A 384 -9.99 -6.56 17.15
C PRO A 384 -9.49 -5.56 16.12
N ALA A 385 -10.41 -4.75 15.57
CA ALA A 385 -10.11 -3.79 14.51
C ALA A 385 -10.74 -2.41 14.78
N GLN A 386 -10.03 -1.33 14.47
CA GLN A 386 -10.55 0.03 14.46
C GLN A 386 -10.22 0.73 13.15
N PHE A 387 -11.00 1.77 12.82
CA PHE A 387 -10.75 2.65 11.69
C PHE A 387 -10.55 4.09 12.17
N ILE A 388 -9.50 4.75 11.71
CA ILE A 388 -9.17 6.16 11.96
C ILE A 388 -9.26 6.91 10.64
N ALA A 389 -9.99 8.03 10.58
CA ALA A 389 -10.10 8.84 9.36
C ALA A 389 -10.14 10.33 9.70
N GLY A 390 -9.57 11.16 8.83
CA GLY A 390 -9.78 12.59 8.87
C GLY A 390 -11.22 12.96 8.49
N VAL A 391 -11.79 13.95 9.16
CA VAL A 391 -13.13 14.48 8.81
C VAL A 391 -13.12 15.08 7.42
N GLN A 392 -12.01 15.73 7.04
CA GLN A 392 -11.80 16.39 5.76
C GLN A 392 -11.16 15.49 4.69
N ASP A 393 -11.31 14.16 4.80
CA ASP A 393 -10.71 13.19 3.87
C ASP A 393 -11.73 12.69 2.83
N TRP A 394 -11.49 12.97 1.56
CA TRP A 394 -12.22 12.32 0.48
C TRP A 394 -11.99 10.81 0.42
N GLY A 395 -10.86 10.30 0.90
CA GLY A 395 -10.59 8.87 1.01
C GLY A 395 -11.67 8.14 1.82
N ALA A 396 -12.13 8.78 2.91
CA ALA A 396 -13.21 8.29 3.75
C ALA A 396 -14.62 8.61 3.21
N ASN A 397 -14.78 9.71 2.45
CA ASN A 397 -16.07 10.20 1.98
C ASN A 397 -16.45 9.78 0.56
N ARG A 398 -15.52 9.26 -0.24
CA ARG A 398 -15.80 8.72 -1.60
C ARG A 398 -16.53 7.38 -1.61
N ILE A 399 -16.66 6.73 -0.46
CA ILE A 399 -17.45 5.51 -0.29
C ILE A 399 -18.89 5.92 -0.04
N PRO A 400 -19.89 5.36 -0.72
CA PRO A 400 -21.28 5.62 -0.41
C PRO A 400 -21.59 5.39 1.07
N GLY A 401 -22.21 6.39 1.71
CA GLY A 401 -22.42 6.40 3.16
C GLY A 401 -21.19 6.83 3.99
N GLY A 402 -20.04 7.01 3.34
CA GLY A 402 -18.83 7.52 3.97
C GLY A 402 -18.20 6.58 4.99
N ALA A 403 -17.35 7.16 5.84
CA ALA A 403 -16.64 6.42 6.89
C ALA A 403 -17.56 5.69 7.87
N SER A 404 -18.81 6.14 8.03
CA SER A 404 -19.82 5.50 8.92
C SER A 404 -20.22 4.10 8.48
N GLU A 405 -20.00 3.71 7.22
CA GLU A 405 -20.23 2.35 6.74
C GLU A 405 -19.06 1.39 7.10
N ALA A 406 -17.93 1.96 7.53
CA ALA A 406 -16.80 1.16 7.97
C ALA A 406 -17.17 0.25 9.14
N GLY A 407 -16.76 -1.00 9.07
CA GLY A 407 -17.04 -1.99 10.13
C GLY A 407 -18.43 -2.60 10.13
N LYS A 408 -19.39 -2.11 9.29
CA LYS A 408 -20.72 -2.72 9.18
C LYS A 408 -20.68 -4.08 8.47
N THR A 409 -19.71 -4.28 7.59
CA THR A 409 -19.54 -5.53 6.85
C THR A 409 -18.10 -6.00 6.91
N GLY A 410 -17.89 -7.32 6.87
CA GLY A 410 -16.56 -7.92 6.82
C GLY A 410 -15.77 -7.95 8.14
N PHE A 411 -16.33 -7.46 9.26
CA PHE A 411 -15.71 -7.48 10.57
C PHE A 411 -16.61 -8.19 11.59
N THR A 412 -16.04 -9.10 12.38
CA THR A 412 -16.74 -9.73 13.52
C THR A 412 -16.38 -9.06 14.85
N ASN A 413 -15.31 -8.26 14.90
CA ASN A 413 -14.78 -7.64 16.13
C ASN A 413 -14.36 -6.18 15.91
N PHE A 414 -15.25 -5.39 15.29
CA PHE A 414 -15.00 -3.97 15.06
C PHE A 414 -15.15 -3.14 16.32
N LYS A 415 -14.11 -2.39 16.71
CA LYS A 415 -14.05 -1.57 17.93
C LYS A 415 -14.38 -0.11 17.71
N GLY A 416 -14.74 0.24 16.48
CA GLY A 416 -15.30 1.53 16.14
C GLY A 416 -14.47 2.41 15.23
N LEU A 417 -15.13 3.46 14.78
CA LEU A 417 -14.60 4.54 13.97
C LEU A 417 -14.07 5.67 14.86
N ARG A 418 -12.95 6.25 14.48
CA ARG A 418 -12.31 7.40 15.12
C ARG A 418 -12.14 8.51 14.08
N MET A 419 -13.06 9.47 14.07
CA MET A 419 -12.93 10.65 13.22
C MET A 419 -11.98 11.66 13.86
N VAL A 420 -11.05 12.17 13.05
CA VAL A 420 -10.04 13.16 13.46
C VAL A 420 -10.38 14.49 12.81
N ASP A 421 -10.86 15.42 13.61
CA ASP A 421 -11.19 16.76 13.14
C ASP A 421 -9.92 17.57 12.82
N GLY A 422 -10.00 18.44 11.81
CA GLY A 422 -8.87 19.22 11.32
C GLY A 422 -7.84 18.39 10.55
N ALA A 423 -8.18 17.16 10.17
CA ALA A 423 -7.32 16.30 9.35
C ALA A 423 -8.01 15.85 8.06
N GLY A 424 -7.25 15.85 6.99
CA GLY A 424 -7.60 15.23 5.72
C GLY A 424 -7.07 13.81 5.62
N HIS A 425 -6.41 13.53 4.50
CA HIS A 425 -5.92 12.18 4.16
C HIS A 425 -4.70 11.71 4.96
N TRP A 426 -4.02 12.62 5.66
CA TRP A 426 -2.79 12.37 6.39
C TRP A 426 -2.94 12.52 7.91
N PRO A 427 -3.97 11.96 8.57
CA PRO A 427 -4.28 12.29 9.97
C PRO A 427 -3.11 12.00 10.92
N HIS A 428 -2.26 11.01 10.62
CA HIS A 428 -1.07 10.67 11.39
C HIS A 428 0.09 11.66 11.22
N GLU A 429 0.02 12.54 10.21
CA GLU A 429 0.94 13.66 10.02
C GLU A 429 0.33 15.00 10.44
N GLU A 430 -0.97 15.21 10.15
CA GLU A 430 -1.70 16.44 10.41
C GLU A 430 -2.07 16.59 11.90
N GLN A 431 -2.49 15.50 12.54
CA GLN A 431 -2.95 15.46 13.95
C GLN A 431 -2.30 14.28 14.70
N PRO A 432 -0.96 14.21 14.75
CA PRO A 432 -0.24 13.04 15.27
C PRO A 432 -0.55 12.71 16.71
N GLU A 433 -0.82 13.72 17.58
CA GLU A 433 -1.16 13.51 18.98
C GLU A 433 -2.49 12.79 19.15
N ILE A 434 -3.49 13.15 18.33
CA ILE A 434 -4.82 12.53 18.38
C ILE A 434 -4.72 11.08 17.87
N VAL A 435 -4.05 10.87 16.74
CA VAL A 435 -3.85 9.52 16.17
C VAL A 435 -3.05 8.64 17.14
N SER A 436 -1.95 9.15 17.69
CA SER A 436 -1.14 8.44 18.69
C SER A 436 -1.97 7.99 19.89
N ARG A 437 -2.80 8.86 20.43
CA ARG A 437 -3.70 8.55 21.56
C ARG A 437 -4.68 7.42 21.20
N HIS A 438 -5.27 7.44 19.99
CA HIS A 438 -6.14 6.36 19.54
C HIS A 438 -5.41 5.03 19.39
N LEU A 439 -4.20 5.03 18.82
CA LEU A 439 -3.38 3.83 18.67
C LEU A 439 -2.96 3.26 20.04
N VAL A 440 -2.45 4.10 20.94
CA VAL A 440 -2.02 3.67 22.30
C VAL A 440 -3.21 3.16 23.12
N ASN A 441 -4.36 3.80 23.06
CA ASN A 441 -5.55 3.33 23.77
C ASN A 441 -6.02 1.98 23.24
N PHE A 442 -6.00 1.80 21.92
CA PHE A 442 -6.40 0.54 21.31
C PHE A 442 -5.45 -0.63 21.67
N LEU A 443 -4.15 -0.36 21.81
CA LEU A 443 -3.18 -1.36 22.28
C LEU A 443 -3.46 -1.81 23.72
N LYS A 444 -4.06 -0.95 24.56
CA LYS A 444 -4.39 -1.26 25.96
C LYS A 444 -5.72 -2.01 26.14
N THR A 445 -6.67 -1.79 25.22
CA THR A 445 -8.08 -2.23 25.42
C THR A 445 -8.57 -3.20 24.34
N GLY A 446 -7.87 -3.32 23.23
CA GLY A 446 -8.26 -4.14 22.07
C GLY A 446 -7.93 -5.63 22.14
#